data_774070d36bf1407d71d89f2ebec11c06
#
_entry.id   774070d36bf1407d71d89f2ebec11c06
#
_cell.length_a   1.000
_cell.length_b   1.000
_cell.length_c   1.000
_cell.angle_alpha   90.00
_cell.angle_beta   90.00
_cell.angle_gamma   90.00
#
_symmetry.space_group_name_H-M   'P 1'
#
loop_
_entity.id
_entity.type
_entity.pdbx_description
1 polymer ?
#
loop_
_entity_poly.entity_id
_entity_poly.type
_entity_poly.pdbx_seq_one_letter_code
_entity_poly.pdbx_strand_id
1 'polypeptide(L)'
;VGESDTVTLLICDDHKILTDALATVVGLDDTLEMVADPVHDPETAIEVSSEQLPDVVLMDIVFKGGGLSGIDATRKIKEVSPSTKVVIMTAHDDDRLLVEAVEAGASGFLGKDEAAQELLSAAKAAAEGEVLIDPATLTRLLAQVAREREIQREATMLLDDLTDREREILQLLAEGMRNDDIAAKLFISPQTVQTHVRNILGKLRVHSKLEAVAFAVKYGAITV
;
A
#
# COMPACT_ATOMS: atom_id res chain seq x y z
N VAL A 1 22.36 34.69 -13.90
CA VAL A 1 20.95 34.47 -14.15
C VAL A 1 20.83 32.96 -14.31
N GLY A 2 20.49 32.26 -13.21
CA GLY A 2 20.24 30.82 -13.24
C GLY A 2 18.94 30.59 -14.00
N GLU A 3 18.90 29.55 -14.83
CA GLU A 3 17.67 28.98 -15.35
C GLU A 3 16.77 28.70 -14.14
N SER A 4 15.60 29.32 -14.08
CA SER A 4 14.53 28.91 -13.18
C SER A 4 14.10 27.53 -13.69
N ASP A 5 14.55 26.49 -13.01
CA ASP A 5 14.05 25.14 -13.32
C ASP A 5 12.55 25.15 -13.02
N THR A 6 11.75 25.23 -14.09
CA THR A 6 10.30 25.13 -14.00
C THR A 6 9.96 23.70 -13.56
N VAL A 7 9.23 23.56 -12.48
CA VAL A 7 8.79 22.25 -11.99
C VAL A 7 7.63 21.74 -12.83
N THR A 8 7.81 20.59 -13.44
CA THR A 8 6.79 19.93 -14.26
C THR A 8 5.85 19.09 -13.39
N LEU A 9 4.54 19.27 -13.60
CA LEU A 9 3.48 18.74 -12.74
C LEU A 9 2.43 17.96 -13.51
N LEU A 10 2.00 16.83 -12.97
CA LEU A 10 0.78 16.12 -13.36
C LEU A 10 -0.20 16.09 -12.18
N ILE A 11 -1.49 16.29 -12.45
CA ILE A 11 -2.55 16.20 -11.44
C ILE A 11 -3.48 15.05 -11.82
N CYS A 12 -3.70 14.13 -10.87
CA CYS A 12 -4.58 12.98 -11.04
C CYS A 12 -5.59 12.88 -9.90
N ASP A 13 -6.85 13.23 -10.20
CA ASP A 13 -7.95 13.19 -9.23
C ASP A 13 -9.30 13.15 -9.97
N ASP A 14 -10.28 12.36 -9.50
CA ASP A 14 -11.62 12.27 -10.11
C ASP A 14 -12.54 13.45 -9.75
N HIS A 15 -12.11 14.34 -8.85
CA HIS A 15 -12.82 15.55 -8.47
C HIS A 15 -12.47 16.73 -9.38
N LYS A 16 -13.19 16.87 -10.51
CA LYS A 16 -12.94 17.89 -11.54
C LYS A 16 -12.83 19.31 -11.00
N ILE A 17 -13.65 19.70 -10.01
CA ILE A 17 -13.61 21.06 -9.43
C ILE A 17 -12.23 21.32 -8.79
N LEU A 18 -11.65 20.35 -8.10
CA LEU A 18 -10.33 20.47 -7.49
C LEU A 18 -9.24 20.55 -8.55
N THR A 19 -9.27 19.66 -9.56
CA THR A 19 -8.26 19.62 -10.61
C THR A 19 -8.31 20.88 -11.47
N ASP A 20 -9.49 21.40 -11.81
CA ASP A 20 -9.66 22.65 -12.56
C ASP A 20 -9.13 23.87 -11.79
N ALA A 21 -9.38 23.89 -10.46
CA ALA A 21 -8.86 24.94 -9.59
C ALA A 21 -7.33 24.91 -9.53
N LEU A 22 -6.73 23.72 -9.31
CA LEU A 22 -5.29 23.54 -9.28
C LEU A 22 -4.65 23.93 -10.63
N ALA A 23 -5.18 23.45 -11.75
CA ALA A 23 -4.69 23.79 -13.08
C ALA A 23 -4.74 25.30 -13.36
N THR A 24 -5.80 25.97 -12.88
CA THR A 24 -5.92 27.43 -13.00
C THR A 24 -4.80 28.14 -12.23
N VAL A 25 -4.50 27.70 -11.00
CA VAL A 25 -3.44 28.32 -10.19
C VAL A 25 -2.05 28.00 -10.75
N VAL A 26 -1.82 26.80 -11.28
CA VAL A 26 -0.58 26.45 -12.00
C VAL A 26 -0.36 27.39 -13.17
N GLY A 27 -1.41 27.66 -13.98
CA GLY A 27 -1.30 28.57 -15.12
C GLY A 27 -1.01 30.03 -14.76
N LEU A 28 -1.06 30.42 -13.48
CA LEU A 28 -0.70 31.76 -12.98
C LEU A 28 0.70 31.80 -12.36
N ASP A 29 1.42 30.68 -12.30
CA ASP A 29 2.73 30.57 -11.64
C ASP A 29 3.81 30.19 -12.66
N ASP A 30 4.64 31.14 -13.04
CA ASP A 30 5.71 30.98 -14.05
C ASP A 30 6.78 29.91 -13.67
N THR A 31 6.75 29.40 -12.45
CA THR A 31 7.69 28.36 -11.96
C THR A 31 7.10 26.94 -11.98
N LEU A 32 5.86 26.80 -12.45
CA LEU A 32 5.16 25.52 -12.59
C LEU A 32 4.66 25.33 -14.03
N GLU A 33 4.72 24.11 -14.50
CA GLU A 33 4.20 23.74 -15.83
C GLU A 33 3.46 22.40 -15.75
N MET A 34 2.25 22.36 -16.31
CA MET A 34 1.51 21.10 -16.47
C MET A 34 2.06 20.31 -17.66
N VAL A 35 2.45 19.04 -17.47
CA VAL A 35 2.88 18.17 -18.57
C VAL A 35 1.71 17.71 -19.45
N ALA A 36 0.51 17.71 -18.91
CA ALA A 36 -0.75 17.38 -19.59
C ALA A 36 -1.92 18.03 -18.85
N ASP A 37 -3.10 18.07 -19.48
CA ASP A 37 -4.34 18.38 -18.76
C ASP A 37 -4.53 17.42 -17.58
N PRO A 38 -5.21 17.85 -16.48
CA PRO A 38 -5.48 16.98 -15.36
C PRO A 38 -6.15 15.67 -15.80
N VAL A 39 -5.65 14.56 -15.28
CA VAL A 39 -6.20 13.22 -15.55
C VAL A 39 -7.12 12.77 -14.43
N HIS A 40 -8.08 11.89 -14.73
CA HIS A 40 -9.14 11.54 -13.80
C HIS A 40 -9.20 10.05 -13.48
N ASP A 41 -8.20 9.30 -13.90
CA ASP A 41 -8.03 7.88 -13.64
C ASP A 41 -6.54 7.52 -13.47
N PRO A 42 -6.24 6.50 -12.64
CA PRO A 42 -4.86 6.08 -12.35
C PRO A 42 -4.11 5.54 -13.56
N GLU A 43 -4.78 4.88 -14.48
CA GLU A 43 -4.20 4.26 -15.66
C GLU A 43 -3.62 5.33 -16.58
N THR A 44 -4.37 6.38 -16.87
CA THR A 44 -3.91 7.54 -17.68
C THR A 44 -2.74 8.26 -16.98
N ALA A 45 -2.77 8.37 -15.64
CA ALA A 45 -1.66 8.99 -14.90
C ALA A 45 -0.34 8.20 -15.06
N ILE A 46 -0.40 6.87 -15.09
CA ILE A 46 0.77 6.01 -15.33
C ILE A 46 1.31 6.22 -16.76
N GLU A 47 0.43 6.23 -17.76
CA GLU A 47 0.79 6.44 -19.18
C GLU A 47 1.49 7.80 -19.37
N VAL A 48 0.86 8.89 -18.91
CA VAL A 48 1.42 10.23 -18.99
C VAL A 48 2.76 10.33 -18.24
N SER A 49 2.86 9.73 -17.04
CA SER A 49 4.11 9.73 -16.27
C SER A 49 5.24 8.98 -16.99
N SER A 50 4.93 7.91 -17.71
CA SER A 50 5.90 7.16 -18.51
C SER A 50 6.39 7.94 -19.73
N GLU A 51 5.52 8.74 -20.36
CA GLU A 51 5.84 9.47 -21.60
C GLU A 51 6.46 10.85 -21.33
N GLN A 52 5.94 11.57 -20.33
CA GLN A 52 6.27 12.97 -20.09
C GLN A 52 7.26 13.16 -18.91
N LEU A 53 7.47 12.12 -18.08
CA LEU A 53 8.41 12.12 -16.95
C LEU A 53 8.27 13.36 -16.04
N PRO A 54 7.09 13.68 -15.49
CA PRO A 54 6.90 14.86 -14.66
C PRO A 54 7.80 14.82 -13.41
N ASP A 55 8.22 15.99 -12.92
CA ASP A 55 8.94 16.10 -11.65
C ASP A 55 8.06 15.67 -10.49
N VAL A 56 6.78 16.09 -10.52
CA VAL A 56 5.82 15.81 -9.45
C VAL A 56 4.48 15.32 -10.02
N VAL A 57 3.89 14.34 -9.37
CA VAL A 57 2.49 13.94 -9.57
C VAL A 57 1.72 14.19 -8.28
N LEU A 58 0.66 15.00 -8.34
CA LEU A 58 -0.36 15.09 -7.29
C LEU A 58 -1.39 14.01 -7.55
N MET A 59 -1.50 13.02 -6.63
CA MET A 59 -2.26 11.79 -6.84
C MET A 59 -3.34 11.62 -5.75
N ASP A 60 -4.59 11.47 -6.16
CA ASP A 60 -5.64 10.98 -5.25
C ASP A 60 -5.42 9.50 -4.90
N ILE A 61 -5.87 9.08 -3.72
CA ILE A 61 -5.85 7.67 -3.30
C ILE A 61 -7.03 6.90 -3.88
N VAL A 62 -8.24 7.49 -3.84
CA VAL A 62 -9.51 6.80 -4.06
C VAL A 62 -10.22 7.33 -5.30
N PHE A 63 -10.39 6.48 -6.29
CA PHE A 63 -11.11 6.78 -7.53
C PHE A 63 -12.48 6.09 -7.56
N LYS A 64 -13.51 6.82 -8.03
CA LYS A 64 -14.86 6.28 -8.22
C LYS A 64 -14.89 5.40 -9.47
N GLY A 65 -15.39 4.19 -9.35
CA GLY A 65 -15.57 3.32 -10.52
C GLY A 65 -14.90 1.96 -10.44
N GLY A 66 -14.06 1.75 -9.44
CA GLY A 66 -13.26 0.52 -9.30
C GLY A 66 -12.09 0.49 -10.31
N GLY A 67 -11.11 -0.34 -10.10
CA GLY A 67 -9.88 -0.39 -10.90
C GLY A 67 -8.67 -0.19 -10.00
N LEU A 68 -7.61 0.42 -10.53
CA LEU A 68 -6.42 0.74 -9.76
C LEU A 68 -6.71 1.86 -8.75
N SER A 69 -6.11 1.75 -7.58
CA SER A 69 -6.05 2.85 -6.61
C SER A 69 -4.90 3.81 -6.95
N GLY A 70 -4.92 5.03 -6.38
CA GLY A 70 -3.77 5.93 -6.51
C GLY A 70 -2.49 5.37 -5.88
N ILE A 71 -2.60 4.46 -4.90
CA ILE A 71 -1.46 3.75 -4.32
C ILE A 71 -0.87 2.77 -5.34
N ASP A 72 -1.72 2.01 -6.06
CA ASP A 72 -1.27 1.12 -7.13
C ASP A 72 -0.63 1.90 -8.28
N ALA A 73 -1.22 3.05 -8.64
CA ALA A 73 -0.64 3.96 -9.63
C ALA A 73 0.72 4.50 -9.17
N THR A 74 0.84 4.91 -7.90
CA THR A 74 2.11 5.37 -7.32
C THR A 74 3.20 4.32 -7.50
N ARG A 75 2.92 3.06 -7.16
CA ARG A 75 3.88 1.96 -7.32
C ARG A 75 4.33 1.81 -8.77
N LYS A 76 3.38 1.82 -9.72
CA LYS A 76 3.67 1.70 -11.16
C LYS A 76 4.40 2.92 -11.70
N ILE A 77 4.05 4.14 -11.28
CA ILE A 77 4.78 5.36 -11.66
C ILE A 77 6.23 5.28 -11.18
N LYS A 78 6.47 4.80 -9.96
CA LYS A 78 7.84 4.61 -9.44
C LYS A 78 8.63 3.55 -10.19
N GLU A 79 7.97 2.58 -10.84
CA GLU A 79 8.63 1.59 -11.73
C GLU A 79 9.02 2.20 -13.08
N VAL A 80 8.14 3.01 -13.69
CA VAL A 80 8.37 3.57 -15.04
C VAL A 80 9.08 4.92 -15.02
N SER A 81 8.93 5.71 -13.97
CA SER A 81 9.57 7.01 -13.74
C SER A 81 10.08 7.14 -12.29
N PRO A 82 11.20 6.52 -11.94
CA PRO A 82 11.71 6.49 -10.56
C PRO A 82 12.05 7.87 -9.97
N SER A 83 12.39 8.85 -10.81
CA SER A 83 12.70 10.23 -10.41
C SER A 83 11.47 11.01 -10.02
N THR A 84 10.32 10.74 -10.63
CA THR A 84 9.04 11.44 -10.36
C THR A 84 8.68 11.34 -8.86
N LYS A 85 8.39 12.47 -8.26
CA LYS A 85 7.89 12.55 -6.89
C LYS A 85 6.37 12.41 -6.90
N VAL A 86 5.85 11.44 -6.19
CA VAL A 86 4.39 11.29 -6.07
C VAL A 86 3.95 11.80 -4.71
N VAL A 87 3.15 12.85 -4.71
CA VAL A 87 2.55 13.43 -3.51
C VAL A 87 1.08 13.02 -3.47
N ILE A 88 0.71 12.34 -2.42
CA ILE A 88 -0.66 11.85 -2.22
C ILE A 88 -1.55 12.99 -1.71
N MET A 89 -2.65 13.23 -2.40
CA MET A 89 -3.73 14.09 -1.91
C MET A 89 -4.82 13.23 -1.27
N THR A 90 -5.12 13.44 0.00
CA THR A 90 -6.11 12.64 0.70
C THR A 90 -7.11 13.48 1.51
N ALA A 91 -8.36 13.03 1.50
CA ALA A 91 -9.39 13.50 2.42
C ALA A 91 -9.61 12.54 3.60
N HIS A 92 -8.81 11.47 3.71
CA HIS A 92 -9.01 10.37 4.65
C HIS A 92 -7.85 10.23 5.62
N ASP A 93 -8.18 10.01 6.90
CA ASP A 93 -7.23 9.75 7.99
C ASP A 93 -7.03 8.23 8.22
N ASP A 94 -7.02 7.42 7.15
CA ASP A 94 -6.76 5.97 7.30
C ASP A 94 -5.25 5.70 7.33
N ASP A 95 -4.76 5.37 8.53
CA ASP A 95 -3.34 5.10 8.77
C ASP A 95 -2.79 3.93 7.95
N ARG A 96 -3.63 2.97 7.53
CA ARG A 96 -3.20 1.86 6.67
C ARG A 96 -2.87 2.34 5.27
N LEU A 97 -3.73 3.19 4.70
CA LEU A 97 -3.50 3.75 3.38
C LEU A 97 -2.22 4.61 3.34
N LEU A 98 -1.90 5.30 4.45
CA LEU A 98 -0.65 6.05 4.58
C LEU A 98 0.57 5.13 4.53
N VAL A 99 0.56 4.00 5.26
CA VAL A 99 1.65 3.01 5.22
C VAL A 99 1.80 2.44 3.82
N GLU A 100 0.70 1.98 3.22
CA GLU A 100 0.71 1.40 1.87
C GLU A 100 1.22 2.39 0.82
N ALA A 101 0.89 3.68 0.93
CA ALA A 101 1.36 4.72 0.03
C ALA A 101 2.88 4.97 0.20
N VAL A 102 3.40 4.97 1.43
CA VAL A 102 4.86 5.06 1.67
C VAL A 102 5.57 3.85 1.08
N GLU A 103 5.04 2.65 1.27
CA GLU A 103 5.60 1.42 0.68
C GLU A 103 5.54 1.42 -0.85
N ALA A 104 4.54 2.08 -1.43
CA ALA A 104 4.44 2.29 -2.87
C ALA A 104 5.44 3.34 -3.40
N GLY A 105 6.09 4.12 -2.51
CA GLY A 105 7.09 5.12 -2.87
C GLY A 105 6.57 6.55 -2.93
N ALA A 106 5.47 6.86 -2.23
CA ALA A 106 5.00 8.25 -2.08
C ALA A 106 6.06 9.12 -1.42
N SER A 107 6.19 10.36 -1.91
CA SER A 107 7.14 11.37 -1.43
C SER A 107 6.55 12.28 -0.36
N GLY A 108 5.21 12.28 -0.21
CA GLY A 108 4.53 13.10 0.77
C GLY A 108 3.02 12.94 0.75
N PHE A 109 2.37 13.61 1.70
CA PHE A 109 0.92 13.61 1.90
C PHE A 109 0.43 15.03 2.10
N LEU A 110 -0.71 15.37 1.48
CA LEU A 110 -1.39 16.65 1.59
C LEU A 110 -2.89 16.43 1.80
N GLY A 111 -3.52 17.29 2.60
CA GLY A 111 -4.96 17.30 2.76
C GLY A 111 -5.64 17.90 1.51
N LYS A 112 -6.68 17.27 0.99
CA LYS A 112 -7.48 17.86 -0.12
C LYS A 112 -8.23 19.13 0.27
N ASP A 113 -8.34 19.43 1.55
CA ASP A 113 -8.97 20.63 2.11
C ASP A 113 -8.00 21.82 2.22
N GLU A 114 -6.72 21.61 1.91
CA GLU A 114 -5.74 22.68 1.84
C GLU A 114 -6.01 23.62 0.66
N ALA A 115 -5.58 24.88 0.79
CA ALA A 115 -5.71 25.85 -0.29
C ALA A 115 -4.86 25.44 -1.50
N ALA A 116 -5.34 25.70 -2.73
CA ALA A 116 -4.63 25.32 -3.95
C ALA A 116 -3.18 25.83 -3.99
N GLN A 117 -2.91 27.05 -3.47
CA GLN A 117 -1.54 27.60 -3.36
C GLN A 117 -0.66 26.81 -2.41
N GLU A 118 -1.21 26.25 -1.33
CA GLU A 118 -0.46 25.42 -0.38
C GLU A 118 -0.10 24.07 -1.02
N LEU A 119 -1.05 23.45 -1.73
CA LEU A 119 -0.82 22.22 -2.48
C LEU A 119 0.29 22.40 -3.54
N LEU A 120 0.28 23.51 -4.27
CA LEU A 120 1.31 23.79 -5.29
C LEU A 120 2.66 24.17 -4.68
N SER A 121 2.68 24.89 -3.56
CA SER A 121 3.92 25.18 -2.84
C SER A 121 4.56 23.88 -2.32
N ALA A 122 3.75 22.96 -1.83
CA ALA A 122 4.19 21.64 -1.41
C ALA A 122 4.70 20.81 -2.61
N ALA A 123 4.04 20.88 -3.78
CA ALA A 123 4.54 20.22 -4.99
C ALA A 123 5.96 20.68 -5.36
N LYS A 124 6.25 22.00 -5.28
CA LYS A 124 7.61 22.54 -5.51
C LYS A 124 8.62 22.01 -4.49
N ALA A 125 8.26 22.01 -3.21
CA ALA A 125 9.12 21.47 -2.15
C ALA A 125 9.39 19.96 -2.35
N ALA A 126 8.39 19.20 -2.82
CA ALA A 126 8.59 17.79 -3.19
C ALA A 126 9.56 17.60 -4.35
N ALA A 127 9.50 18.46 -5.38
CA ALA A 127 10.44 18.44 -6.51
C ALA A 127 11.89 18.64 -6.03
N GLU A 128 12.09 19.52 -5.03
CA GLU A 128 13.37 19.76 -4.38
C GLU A 128 13.83 18.63 -3.46
N GLY A 129 12.96 17.63 -3.24
CA GLY A 129 13.25 16.44 -2.43
C GLY A 129 12.88 16.59 -0.95
N GLU A 130 12.11 17.60 -0.59
CA GLU A 130 11.56 17.70 0.76
C GLU A 130 10.54 16.61 1.03
N VAL A 131 10.51 16.13 2.27
CA VAL A 131 9.52 15.12 2.71
C VAL A 131 8.31 15.87 3.27
N LEU A 132 7.20 15.75 2.56
CA LEU A 132 5.96 16.43 2.90
C LEU A 132 5.10 15.55 3.79
N ILE A 133 5.28 15.65 5.08
CA ILE A 133 4.46 14.97 6.07
C ILE A 133 4.40 15.81 7.35
N ASP A 134 3.20 16.09 7.83
CA ASP A 134 3.06 16.78 9.09
C ASP A 134 3.47 15.89 10.28
N PRO A 135 3.93 16.47 11.40
CA PRO A 135 4.44 15.69 12.55
C PRO A 135 3.41 14.73 13.17
N ALA A 136 2.13 15.06 13.12
CA ALA A 136 1.06 14.20 13.67
C ALA A 136 0.86 12.97 12.78
N THR A 137 0.80 13.16 11.47
CA THR A 137 0.71 12.07 10.47
C THR A 137 1.96 11.19 10.52
N LEU A 138 3.17 11.77 10.63
CA LEU A 138 4.40 10.99 10.81
C LEU A 138 4.34 10.14 12.09
N THR A 139 3.86 10.69 13.19
CA THR A 139 3.73 9.94 14.45
C THR A 139 2.75 8.78 14.31
N ARG A 140 1.61 8.98 13.64
CA ARG A 140 0.63 7.92 13.36
C ARG A 140 1.22 6.83 12.46
N LEU A 141 1.91 7.22 11.40
CA LEU A 141 2.60 6.30 10.48
C LEU A 141 3.60 5.41 11.24
N LEU A 142 4.47 6.01 12.05
CA LEU A 142 5.45 5.27 12.83
C LEU A 142 4.81 4.31 13.84
N ALA A 143 3.71 4.73 14.48
CA ALA A 143 2.95 3.88 15.40
C ALA A 143 2.30 2.69 14.67
N GLN A 144 1.78 2.89 13.48
CA GLN A 144 1.17 1.83 12.66
C GLN A 144 2.23 0.82 12.21
N VAL A 145 3.35 1.29 11.67
CA VAL A 145 4.48 0.42 11.27
C VAL A 145 5.01 -0.40 12.46
N ALA A 146 5.13 0.22 13.64
CA ALA A 146 5.55 -0.48 14.85
C ALA A 146 4.56 -1.57 15.26
N ARG A 147 3.26 -1.29 15.18
CA ARG A 147 2.18 -2.24 15.48
C ARG A 147 2.19 -3.42 14.49
N GLU A 148 2.34 -3.17 13.20
CA GLU A 148 2.39 -4.24 12.19
C GLU A 148 3.60 -5.15 12.39
N ARG A 149 4.76 -4.58 12.71
CA ARG A 149 5.97 -5.35 13.04
C ARG A 149 5.76 -6.24 14.28
N GLU A 150 5.08 -5.74 15.31
CA GLU A 150 4.81 -6.52 16.50
C GLU A 150 3.84 -7.68 16.22
N ILE A 151 2.77 -7.43 15.45
CA ILE A 151 1.83 -8.47 15.01
C ILE A 151 2.57 -9.56 14.18
N GLN A 152 3.42 -9.13 13.25
CA GLN A 152 4.22 -10.06 12.44
C GLN A 152 5.16 -10.90 13.30
N ARG A 153 5.80 -10.28 14.29
CA ARG A 153 6.71 -10.95 15.21
C ARG A 153 5.99 -11.98 16.09
N GLU A 154 4.83 -11.59 16.63
CA GLU A 154 3.99 -12.51 17.42
C GLU A 154 3.54 -13.71 16.57
N ALA A 155 3.07 -13.46 15.34
CA ALA A 155 2.67 -14.51 14.43
C ALA A 155 3.81 -15.47 14.09
N THR A 156 5.01 -14.95 13.83
CA THR A 156 6.21 -15.78 13.59
C THR A 156 6.52 -16.67 14.78
N MET A 157 6.49 -16.12 15.99
CA MET A 157 6.73 -16.91 17.23
C MET A 157 5.70 -18.04 17.39
N LEU A 158 4.41 -17.78 17.14
CA LEU A 158 3.37 -18.81 17.22
C LEU A 158 3.57 -19.91 16.16
N LEU A 159 4.03 -19.56 14.98
CA LEU A 159 4.33 -20.51 13.92
C LEU A 159 5.60 -21.33 14.23
N ASP A 160 6.58 -20.72 14.85
CA ASP A 160 7.82 -21.41 15.27
C ASP A 160 7.57 -22.45 16.36
N ASP A 161 6.54 -22.27 17.19
CA ASP A 161 6.11 -23.24 18.18
C ASP A 161 5.51 -24.53 17.60
N LEU A 162 5.17 -24.55 16.31
CA LEU A 162 4.68 -25.76 15.65
C LEU A 162 5.80 -26.76 15.42
N THR A 163 5.55 -28.01 15.78
CA THR A 163 6.44 -29.12 15.43
C THR A 163 6.42 -29.40 13.94
N ASP A 164 7.44 -30.07 13.40
CA ASP A 164 7.51 -30.47 12.00
C ASP A 164 6.24 -31.24 11.56
N ARG A 165 5.75 -32.12 12.44
CA ARG A 165 4.53 -32.91 12.19
C ARG A 165 3.27 -32.03 12.13
N GLU A 166 3.18 -31.03 12.97
CA GLU A 166 2.06 -30.07 12.95
C GLU A 166 2.12 -29.17 11.71
N ARG A 167 3.31 -28.74 11.27
CA ARG A 167 3.51 -28.00 10.02
C ARG A 167 3.11 -28.84 8.80
N GLU A 168 3.51 -30.12 8.76
CA GLU A 168 3.14 -31.05 7.69
C GLU A 168 1.61 -31.25 7.61
N ILE A 169 0.96 -31.42 8.75
CA ILE A 169 -0.51 -31.56 8.80
C ILE A 169 -1.19 -30.26 8.38
N LEU A 170 -0.67 -29.11 8.81
CA LEU A 170 -1.22 -27.80 8.44
C LEU A 170 -1.11 -27.55 6.92
N GLN A 171 0.00 -27.94 6.29
CA GLN A 171 0.17 -27.90 4.83
C GLN A 171 -0.86 -28.78 4.12
N LEU A 172 -1.08 -30.02 4.58
CA LEU A 172 -2.06 -30.92 3.98
C LEU A 172 -3.51 -30.43 4.16
N LEU A 173 -3.80 -29.73 5.25
CA LEU A 173 -5.08 -29.04 5.44
C LEU A 173 -5.26 -27.90 4.43
N ALA A 174 -4.20 -27.15 4.11
CA ALA A 174 -4.22 -26.11 3.10
C ALA A 174 -4.44 -26.66 1.68
N GLU A 175 -3.95 -27.86 1.40
CA GLU A 175 -4.24 -28.62 0.18
C GLU A 175 -5.70 -29.15 0.11
N GLY A 176 -6.52 -28.87 1.12
CA GLY A 176 -7.93 -29.28 1.20
C GLY A 176 -8.15 -30.75 1.62
N MET A 177 -7.12 -31.45 2.12
CA MET A 177 -7.24 -32.84 2.51
C MET A 177 -8.10 -33.04 3.77
N ARG A 178 -8.89 -34.09 3.79
CA ARG A 178 -9.68 -34.51 4.96
C ARG A 178 -8.82 -35.25 5.97
N ASN A 179 -9.23 -35.28 7.23
CA ASN A 179 -8.45 -35.95 8.29
C ASN A 179 -8.14 -37.42 7.97
N ASP A 180 -9.07 -38.13 7.34
CA ASP A 180 -8.89 -39.54 6.97
C ASP A 180 -7.81 -39.69 5.88
N ASP A 181 -7.79 -38.80 4.91
CA ASP A 181 -6.80 -38.78 3.83
C ASP A 181 -5.41 -38.43 4.37
N ILE A 182 -5.33 -37.44 5.28
CA ILE A 182 -4.11 -37.08 5.99
C ILE A 182 -3.60 -38.28 6.81
N ALA A 183 -4.49 -38.95 7.53
CA ALA A 183 -4.13 -40.11 8.32
C ALA A 183 -3.54 -41.23 7.48
N ALA A 184 -4.16 -41.52 6.32
CA ALA A 184 -3.65 -42.51 5.36
C ALA A 184 -2.29 -42.09 4.78
N LYS A 185 -2.13 -40.81 4.35
CA LYS A 185 -0.89 -40.28 3.76
C LYS A 185 0.26 -40.29 4.76
N LEU A 186 -0.04 -40.03 6.04
CA LEU A 186 0.97 -39.92 7.10
C LEU A 186 1.16 -41.21 7.91
N PHE A 187 0.46 -42.29 7.58
CA PHE A 187 0.50 -43.59 8.26
C PHE A 187 0.20 -43.50 9.77
N ILE A 188 -0.81 -42.70 10.14
CA ILE A 188 -1.29 -42.52 11.53
C ILE A 188 -2.80 -42.68 11.60
N SER A 189 -3.36 -42.74 12.82
CA SER A 189 -4.82 -42.82 12.97
C SER A 189 -5.51 -41.48 12.72
N PRO A 190 -6.76 -41.45 12.24
CA PRO A 190 -7.55 -40.22 12.16
C PRO A 190 -7.68 -39.47 13.49
N GLN A 191 -7.74 -40.22 14.59
CA GLN A 191 -7.77 -39.68 15.94
C GLN A 191 -6.47 -38.94 16.28
N THR A 192 -5.33 -39.44 15.81
CA THR A 192 -4.01 -38.79 15.97
C THR A 192 -3.97 -37.48 15.18
N VAL A 193 -4.48 -37.47 13.94
CA VAL A 193 -4.62 -36.24 13.13
C VAL A 193 -5.49 -35.21 13.87
N GLN A 194 -6.62 -35.64 14.42
CA GLN A 194 -7.51 -34.76 15.18
C GLN A 194 -6.82 -34.16 16.40
N THR A 195 -5.97 -34.92 17.06
CA THR A 195 -5.17 -34.44 18.20
C THR A 195 -4.16 -33.38 17.76
N HIS A 196 -3.42 -33.62 16.67
CA HIS A 196 -2.51 -32.63 16.11
C HIS A 196 -3.25 -31.36 15.67
N VAL A 197 -4.39 -31.48 15.00
CA VAL A 197 -5.21 -30.31 14.64
C VAL A 197 -5.61 -29.50 15.87
N ARG A 198 -6.04 -30.14 16.96
CA ARG A 198 -6.37 -29.44 18.20
C ARG A 198 -5.15 -28.70 18.77
N ASN A 199 -3.97 -29.33 18.75
CA ASN A 199 -2.73 -28.71 19.22
C ASN A 199 -2.35 -27.50 18.35
N ILE A 200 -2.46 -27.62 17.01
CA ILE A 200 -2.24 -26.52 16.07
C ILE A 200 -3.14 -25.33 16.43
N LEU A 201 -4.46 -25.58 16.56
CA LEU A 201 -5.42 -24.51 16.91
C LEU A 201 -5.06 -23.83 18.24
N GLY A 202 -4.66 -24.63 19.24
CA GLY A 202 -4.23 -24.09 20.54
C GLY A 202 -2.96 -23.26 20.46
N LYS A 203 -1.94 -23.72 19.73
CA LYS A 203 -0.66 -23.03 19.56
C LYS A 203 -0.81 -21.74 18.78
N LEU A 204 -1.59 -21.76 17.69
CA LEU A 204 -1.85 -20.58 16.86
C LEU A 204 -2.90 -19.64 17.46
N ARG A 205 -3.54 -20.02 18.57
CA ARG A 205 -4.62 -19.26 19.24
C ARG A 205 -5.81 -18.97 18.32
N VAL A 206 -6.17 -19.92 17.45
CA VAL A 206 -7.27 -19.82 16.51
C VAL A 206 -8.35 -20.85 16.80
N HIS A 207 -9.55 -20.67 16.24
CA HIS A 207 -10.73 -21.46 16.61
C HIS A 207 -11.19 -22.44 15.52
N SER A 208 -10.64 -22.34 14.32
CA SER A 208 -11.03 -23.22 13.19
C SER A 208 -9.82 -23.60 12.32
N LYS A 209 -9.95 -24.72 11.60
CA LYS A 209 -8.94 -25.15 10.63
C LYS A 209 -8.73 -24.11 9.53
N LEU A 210 -9.82 -23.51 9.05
CA LEU A 210 -9.75 -22.48 8.01
C LEU A 210 -8.95 -21.25 8.51
N GLU A 211 -9.21 -20.85 9.76
CA GLU A 211 -8.47 -19.76 10.38
C GLU A 211 -6.99 -20.09 10.56
N ALA A 212 -6.65 -21.34 10.95
CA ALA A 212 -5.26 -21.79 11.06
C ALA A 212 -4.54 -21.77 9.70
N VAL A 213 -5.20 -22.25 8.64
CA VAL A 213 -4.66 -22.20 7.28
C VAL A 213 -4.48 -20.75 6.81
N ALA A 214 -5.51 -19.91 6.96
CA ALA A 214 -5.45 -18.51 6.57
C ALA A 214 -4.33 -17.77 7.33
N PHE A 215 -4.17 -18.04 8.64
CA PHE A 215 -3.09 -17.51 9.44
C PHE A 215 -1.71 -17.91 8.90
N ALA A 216 -1.51 -19.20 8.64
CA ALA A 216 -0.23 -19.71 8.16
C ALA A 216 0.13 -19.23 6.74
N VAL A 217 -0.85 -19.07 5.85
CA VAL A 217 -0.66 -18.47 4.51
C VAL A 217 -0.30 -16.99 4.64
N LYS A 218 -1.08 -16.24 5.43
CA LYS A 218 -0.87 -14.79 5.63
C LYS A 218 0.55 -14.46 6.10
N TYR A 219 1.10 -15.28 6.99
CA TYR A 219 2.42 -15.07 7.57
C TYR A 219 3.53 -15.92 6.94
N GLY A 220 3.27 -16.51 5.77
CA GLY A 220 4.29 -17.14 4.93
C GLY A 220 4.82 -18.50 5.42
N ALA A 221 4.12 -19.16 6.36
CA ALA A 221 4.55 -20.46 6.87
C ALA A 221 4.18 -21.63 5.95
N ILE A 222 3.15 -21.47 5.11
CA ILE A 222 2.71 -22.44 4.11
C ILE A 222 2.31 -21.72 2.81
N THR A 223 2.38 -22.44 1.68
CA THR A 223 1.92 -21.99 0.37
C THR A 223 0.72 -22.82 -0.09
N VAL A 224 -0.22 -22.21 -0.82
CA VAL A 224 -1.42 -22.86 -1.39
C VAL A 224 -1.27 -22.94 -2.89
#